data_27a9deaf925f9215923c6d481f893517
#
_entry.id   27a9deaf925f9215923c6d481f893517
#
_cell.length_a   1.000
_cell.length_b   1.000
_cell.length_c   1.000
_cell.angle_alpha   90.00
_cell.angle_beta   90.00
_cell.angle_gamma   90.00
#
_symmetry.space_group_name_H-M   'P 1'
#
loop_
_entity.id
_entity.type
_entity.pdbx_description
1 polymer ?
#
loop_
_entity_poly.entity_id
_entity_poly.type
_entity_poly.pdbx_seq_one_letter_code
_entity_poly.pdbx_strand_id
1 'polypeptide(L)'
;VLDGTDGHWLAGSDEQDADQPLDLDSRNLMQVLAGAEKGDDSTPSASYMDVAVAVQRGEQRYIIYVRDDGTNAAALNRELITLIVEALGFGLVISVMLSFLLSKTLITPIERLTEGAERVANGDFSQKIEVASRDEIGILTGTFNDMARQLHHTLEEVENERNKLGTLFLHMTDGVVAFARDGAVIQSNPAAEELLGMAIPIGGSVNYDTLFSDIAPLQGVLAVESPGYLDGVRNVGGKSLELLLTPFDQERLGGVLVVIHDVTEQHKTEEMRREFVANVSHELRTPLTNIRSYAETLVDNAGELPPDTEKNFLGVILNESDRMTHIVQDLLTLSRFDSGRSELKLAPFSFGQAVQDVYNAILMEAQRHGHQVELKLPDTLPQIVGDRERIVQVMMNIVSNSIKYTPDGGHIRISAGQWPAKVWMEVADDGIGIPKEDRGRIFERFYRVDKARSRESGGTGLGLSIAKEIIDRHEGIIELLDRPGPGLTVRITLLMEGPRHATE
;
A
#
# COMPACT_ATOMS: atom_id res chain seq x y z
N VAL A 1 -90.21 63.21 -48.05
CA VAL A 1 -90.53 64.56 -48.49
C VAL A 1 -91.74 65.03 -47.78
N LEU A 2 -91.72 66.20 -47.20
CA LEU A 2 -92.79 66.79 -46.46
C LEU A 2 -93.25 68.10 -47.09
N ASP A 3 -94.47 68.51 -46.86
CA ASP A 3 -94.97 69.82 -47.24
C ASP A 3 -94.29 70.89 -46.35
N GLY A 4 -93.77 71.94 -46.99
CA GLY A 4 -92.98 72.98 -46.31
C GLY A 4 -93.76 73.97 -45.48
N THR A 5 -95.09 73.93 -45.53
CA THR A 5 -96.01 74.85 -44.81
C THR A 5 -96.56 74.22 -43.49
N ASP A 6 -96.92 72.92 -43.55
CA ASP A 6 -97.54 72.27 -42.38
C ASP A 6 -96.79 70.98 -41.97
N GLY A 7 -95.75 70.62 -42.69
CA GLY A 7 -94.93 69.45 -42.38
C GLY A 7 -95.58 68.12 -42.73
N HIS A 8 -96.72 68.17 -43.48
CA HIS A 8 -97.42 66.92 -43.82
C HIS A 8 -96.58 66.05 -44.75
N TRP A 9 -96.67 64.69 -44.56
CA TRP A 9 -95.88 63.71 -45.35
C TRP A 9 -96.42 63.64 -46.80
N LEU A 10 -95.56 63.75 -47.77
CA LEU A 10 -95.90 63.76 -49.19
C LEU A 10 -95.38 62.52 -49.91
N ALA A 11 -94.26 62.10 -49.64
CA ALA A 11 -93.58 60.96 -50.23
C ALA A 11 -92.40 60.51 -49.39
N GLY A 12 -92.11 59.17 -49.30
CA GLY A 12 -90.95 58.62 -48.61
C GLY A 12 -90.37 57.42 -49.32
N SER A 13 -89.27 56.92 -48.81
CA SER A 13 -88.60 55.71 -49.30
C SER A 13 -89.36 54.41 -48.93
N ASP A 14 -90.27 54.47 -47.96
CA ASP A 14 -91.07 53.33 -47.54
C ASP A 14 -92.54 53.69 -47.43
N GLU A 15 -93.42 52.97 -48.06
CA GLU A 15 -94.85 53.27 -48.04
C GLU A 15 -95.48 53.06 -46.67
N GLN A 16 -94.87 52.29 -45.76
CA GLN A 16 -95.32 52.05 -44.41
C GLN A 16 -95.06 53.26 -43.48
N ASP A 17 -94.27 54.23 -43.86
CA ASP A 17 -93.97 55.43 -43.11
C ASP A 17 -95.10 56.51 -43.23
N ALA A 18 -96.02 56.35 -44.16
CA ALA A 18 -97.11 57.29 -44.39
C ALA A 18 -98.11 57.43 -43.22
N ASP A 19 -98.30 56.39 -42.46
CA ASP A 19 -99.20 56.35 -41.33
C ASP A 19 -98.59 56.57 -39.95
N GLN A 20 -97.19 56.73 -39.89
CA GLN A 20 -96.59 57.06 -38.65
C GLN A 20 -96.62 58.58 -38.36
N PRO A 21 -96.91 58.98 -37.16
CA PRO A 21 -96.89 60.38 -36.81
C PRO A 21 -95.42 60.83 -36.96
N LEU A 22 -95.22 61.97 -37.70
CA LEU A 22 -93.92 62.59 -37.80
C LEU A 22 -93.38 62.82 -36.39
N ASP A 23 -92.19 62.36 -36.18
CA ASP A 23 -91.48 62.63 -34.95
C ASP A 23 -91.05 64.10 -34.91
N LEU A 24 -92.00 64.89 -34.38
CA LEU A 24 -91.81 66.36 -34.24
C LEU A 24 -90.72 66.74 -33.21
N ASP A 25 -90.16 65.76 -32.53
CA ASP A 25 -89.04 66.01 -31.63
C ASP A 25 -87.65 66.19 -32.39
N SER A 26 -87.67 65.99 -33.70
CA SER A 26 -86.47 66.27 -34.49
C SER A 26 -86.18 67.75 -34.53
N ARG A 27 -85.07 68.15 -33.88
CA ARG A 27 -84.58 69.51 -33.91
C ARG A 27 -84.24 70.05 -35.29
N ASN A 28 -83.71 69.18 -36.15
CA ASN A 28 -83.39 69.48 -37.53
C ASN A 28 -84.65 69.72 -38.37
N LEU A 29 -85.64 68.92 -38.20
CA LEU A 29 -86.90 69.11 -38.89
C LEU A 29 -87.63 70.38 -38.40
N MET A 30 -87.60 70.63 -37.09
CA MET A 30 -88.26 71.84 -36.51
C MET A 30 -87.58 73.15 -36.95
N GLN A 31 -86.26 73.11 -37.06
CA GLN A 31 -85.54 74.29 -37.61
C GLN A 31 -85.92 74.61 -39.06
N VAL A 32 -86.01 73.64 -39.88
CA VAL A 32 -86.41 73.83 -41.30
C VAL A 32 -87.90 74.20 -41.41
N LEU A 33 -88.80 73.61 -40.59
CA LEU A 33 -90.21 74.03 -40.52
C LEU A 33 -90.36 75.52 -40.03
N ALA A 34 -89.47 75.94 -39.14
CA ALA A 34 -89.44 77.34 -38.67
C ALA A 34 -88.83 78.37 -39.67
N GLY A 35 -88.43 77.90 -40.85
CA GLY A 35 -87.90 78.75 -41.89
C GLY A 35 -86.43 78.69 -42.21
N ALA A 36 -85.68 77.78 -41.56
CA ALA A 36 -84.28 77.54 -41.95
C ALA A 36 -84.17 76.84 -43.28
N GLU A 37 -83.15 77.09 -44.03
CA GLU A 37 -82.90 76.37 -45.32
C GLU A 37 -82.36 74.91 -45.12
N LYS A 38 -81.70 74.67 -43.99
CA LYS A 38 -81.07 73.39 -43.65
C LYS A 38 -81.06 73.15 -42.13
N GLY A 39 -81.41 72.01 -41.66
CA GLY A 39 -81.18 71.49 -40.31
C GLY A 39 -80.27 70.30 -40.35
N ASP A 40 -79.02 70.48 -39.93
CA ASP A 40 -77.96 69.46 -39.91
C ASP A 40 -77.26 69.42 -38.56
N ASP A 41 -77.88 69.77 -37.50
CA ASP A 41 -77.29 69.80 -36.19
C ASP A 41 -77.29 68.32 -35.65
N SER A 42 -76.17 67.64 -35.83
CA SER A 42 -75.97 66.30 -35.32
C SER A 42 -75.56 66.35 -33.82
N THR A 43 -76.55 66.24 -32.96
CA THR A 43 -76.34 66.13 -31.52
C THR A 43 -75.92 64.67 -31.19
N PRO A 44 -74.74 64.42 -30.58
CA PRO A 44 -74.25 63.05 -30.29
C PRO A 44 -75.16 62.23 -29.34
N SER A 45 -76.26 62.78 -28.83
CA SER A 45 -77.17 62.11 -27.89
C SER A 45 -78.47 61.60 -28.51
N ALA A 46 -78.70 61.87 -29.79
CA ALA A 46 -79.89 61.35 -30.49
C ALA A 46 -79.67 59.88 -30.88
N SER A 47 -80.73 59.05 -30.73
CA SER A 47 -80.75 57.62 -31.10
C SER A 47 -80.74 57.41 -32.60
N TYR A 48 -80.74 58.50 -33.38
CA TYR A 48 -80.70 58.49 -34.83
C TYR A 48 -79.96 59.78 -35.35
N MET A 49 -79.46 59.71 -36.53
CA MET A 49 -78.94 60.86 -37.27
C MET A 49 -80.02 61.30 -38.27
N ASP A 50 -80.30 62.57 -38.33
CA ASP A 50 -81.23 63.12 -39.27
C ASP A 50 -80.76 64.42 -39.91
N VAL A 51 -81.24 64.72 -41.10
CA VAL A 51 -80.96 65.94 -41.84
C VAL A 51 -82.26 66.35 -42.47
N ALA A 52 -82.59 67.60 -42.30
CA ALA A 52 -83.74 68.21 -42.97
C ALA A 52 -83.24 69.38 -43.90
N VAL A 53 -83.75 69.42 -45.13
CA VAL A 53 -83.38 70.47 -46.09
C VAL A 53 -84.61 70.97 -46.77
N ALA A 54 -84.81 72.36 -46.75
CA ALA A 54 -85.85 72.96 -47.49
C ALA A 54 -85.56 73.12 -48.94
N VAL A 55 -86.44 72.70 -49.83
CA VAL A 55 -86.33 72.86 -51.30
C VAL A 55 -87.53 73.54 -51.83
N GLN A 56 -87.33 74.62 -52.59
CA GLN A 56 -88.40 75.42 -53.21
C GLN A 56 -88.53 75.04 -54.69
N ARG A 57 -89.79 74.73 -55.10
CA ARG A 57 -90.09 74.42 -56.50
C ARG A 57 -91.33 75.19 -56.91
N GLY A 58 -91.07 76.31 -57.68
CA GLY A 58 -92.09 77.31 -57.99
C GLY A 58 -92.53 78.11 -56.75
N GLU A 59 -93.82 78.15 -56.49
CA GLU A 59 -94.40 78.82 -55.29
C GLU A 59 -94.54 77.89 -54.07
N GLN A 60 -94.27 76.61 -54.23
CA GLN A 60 -94.37 75.61 -53.16
C GLN A 60 -93.01 75.29 -52.54
N ARG A 61 -93.00 75.17 -51.22
CA ARG A 61 -91.82 74.75 -50.41
C ARG A 61 -92.02 73.28 -49.98
N TYR A 62 -90.96 72.51 -50.12
CA TYR A 62 -90.90 71.08 -49.69
C TYR A 62 -89.74 70.93 -48.73
N ILE A 63 -89.85 69.91 -47.80
CA ILE A 63 -88.77 69.57 -46.92
C ILE A 63 -88.35 68.13 -47.24
N ILE A 64 -87.14 67.94 -47.56
CA ILE A 64 -86.50 66.60 -47.66
C ILE A 64 -85.94 66.29 -46.29
N TYR A 65 -86.53 65.33 -45.68
CA TYR A 65 -86.11 64.83 -44.38
C TYR A 65 -85.55 63.43 -44.53
N VAL A 66 -84.25 63.24 -44.10
CA VAL A 66 -83.54 61.92 -44.18
C VAL A 66 -83.23 61.57 -42.73
N ARG A 67 -83.66 60.43 -42.30
CA ARG A 67 -83.37 59.89 -40.96
C ARG A 67 -82.67 58.55 -41.10
N ASP A 68 -81.48 58.40 -40.40
CA ASP A 68 -80.79 57.10 -40.20
C ASP A 68 -80.93 56.76 -38.76
N ASP A 69 -81.61 55.66 -38.44
CA ASP A 69 -81.89 55.15 -37.07
C ASP A 69 -80.69 54.44 -36.47
N GLY A 70 -79.57 54.38 -37.19
CA GLY A 70 -78.30 53.78 -36.73
C GLY A 70 -78.39 52.27 -36.43
N THR A 71 -79.55 51.67 -36.78
CA THR A 71 -79.76 50.23 -36.47
C THR A 71 -78.70 49.36 -37.15
N ASN A 72 -78.30 49.68 -38.37
CA ASN A 72 -77.29 48.97 -39.11
C ASN A 72 -75.89 49.18 -38.48
N ALA A 73 -75.62 50.41 -38.01
CA ALA A 73 -74.32 50.67 -37.30
C ALA A 73 -74.24 49.98 -35.96
N ALA A 74 -75.36 49.94 -35.20
CA ALA A 74 -75.48 49.23 -33.94
C ALA A 74 -75.35 47.71 -34.10
N ALA A 75 -75.95 47.16 -35.17
CA ALA A 75 -75.85 45.75 -35.53
C ALA A 75 -74.40 45.39 -35.89
N LEU A 76 -73.80 46.20 -36.71
CA LEU A 76 -72.40 45.99 -37.10
C LEU A 76 -71.45 46.10 -35.92
N ASN A 77 -71.60 47.07 -35.05
CA ASN A 77 -70.83 47.17 -33.80
C ASN A 77 -71.02 45.98 -32.88
N ARG A 78 -72.18 45.45 -32.76
CA ARG A 78 -72.45 44.23 -31.95
C ARG A 78 -71.72 43.01 -32.55
N GLU A 79 -71.81 42.85 -33.88
CA GLU A 79 -71.09 41.79 -34.61
C GLU A 79 -69.62 41.91 -34.45
N LEU A 80 -69.03 43.11 -34.60
CA LEU A 80 -67.59 43.39 -34.36
C LEU A 80 -67.15 43.06 -32.92
N ILE A 81 -67.97 43.49 -31.93
CA ILE A 81 -67.65 43.20 -30.51
C ILE A 81 -67.68 41.68 -30.25
N THR A 82 -68.67 41.00 -30.84
CA THR A 82 -68.78 39.54 -30.73
C THR A 82 -67.51 38.84 -31.31
N LEU A 83 -67.11 39.22 -32.53
CA LEU A 83 -65.88 38.72 -33.17
C LEU A 83 -64.64 39.01 -32.34
N ILE A 84 -64.49 40.20 -31.76
CA ILE A 84 -63.39 40.57 -30.89
C ILE A 84 -63.38 39.70 -29.62
N VAL A 85 -64.51 39.47 -28.98
CA VAL A 85 -64.64 38.64 -27.76
C VAL A 85 -64.28 37.21 -28.09
N GLU A 86 -64.81 36.65 -29.19
CA GLU A 86 -64.46 35.32 -29.67
C GLU A 86 -62.96 35.19 -29.99
N ALA A 87 -62.37 36.14 -30.69
CA ALA A 87 -60.91 36.15 -30.98
C ALA A 87 -60.05 36.22 -29.72
N LEU A 88 -60.45 37.05 -28.75
CA LEU A 88 -59.80 37.13 -27.43
C LEU A 88 -59.92 35.81 -26.66
N GLY A 89 -61.11 35.18 -26.72
CA GLY A 89 -61.31 33.85 -26.11
C GLY A 89 -60.42 32.78 -26.71
N PHE A 90 -60.34 32.68 -28.02
CA PHE A 90 -59.41 31.79 -28.71
C PHE A 90 -57.94 32.10 -28.41
N GLY A 91 -57.56 33.37 -28.42
CA GLY A 91 -56.22 33.83 -28.05
C GLY A 91 -55.82 33.43 -26.63
N LEU A 92 -56.75 33.57 -25.67
CA LEU A 92 -56.53 33.18 -24.28
C LEU A 92 -56.30 31.66 -24.17
N VAL A 93 -57.16 30.85 -24.80
CA VAL A 93 -57.02 29.37 -24.80
C VAL A 93 -55.70 28.94 -25.40
N ILE A 94 -55.33 29.49 -26.55
CA ILE A 94 -54.04 29.19 -27.19
C ILE A 94 -52.87 29.60 -26.28
N SER A 95 -52.94 30.78 -25.67
CA SER A 95 -51.88 31.27 -24.75
C SER A 95 -51.71 30.36 -23.53
N VAL A 96 -52.83 29.94 -22.90
CA VAL A 96 -52.76 29.00 -21.77
C VAL A 96 -52.22 27.63 -22.19
N MET A 97 -52.66 27.12 -23.33
CA MET A 97 -52.16 25.85 -23.88
C MET A 97 -50.68 25.90 -24.19
N LEU A 98 -50.22 26.98 -24.84
CA LEU A 98 -48.81 27.19 -25.18
C LEU A 98 -47.95 27.35 -23.91
N SER A 99 -48.44 28.11 -22.91
CA SER A 99 -47.76 28.27 -21.61
C SER A 99 -47.60 26.93 -20.91
N PHE A 100 -48.64 26.09 -20.87
CA PHE A 100 -48.59 24.75 -20.30
C PHE A 100 -47.57 23.86 -21.04
N LEU A 101 -47.59 23.91 -22.36
CA LEU A 101 -46.67 23.14 -23.20
C LEU A 101 -45.19 23.55 -22.96
N LEU A 102 -44.89 24.86 -22.95
CA LEU A 102 -43.59 25.40 -22.66
C LEU A 102 -43.12 25.03 -21.23
N SER A 103 -43.99 25.14 -20.26
CA SER A 103 -43.66 24.75 -18.89
C SER A 103 -43.26 23.30 -18.80
N LYS A 104 -43.99 22.39 -19.44
CA LYS A 104 -43.73 20.95 -19.39
C LYS A 104 -42.53 20.53 -20.23
N THR A 105 -42.28 21.16 -21.38
CA THR A 105 -41.21 20.76 -22.31
C THR A 105 -39.86 21.43 -22.07
N LEU A 106 -39.84 22.63 -21.48
CA LEU A 106 -38.59 23.38 -21.27
C LEU A 106 -38.29 23.65 -19.78
N ILE A 107 -39.27 24.22 -19.04
CA ILE A 107 -39.03 24.68 -17.67
C ILE A 107 -38.74 23.50 -16.74
N THR A 108 -39.63 22.53 -16.69
CA THR A 108 -39.50 21.38 -15.77
C THR A 108 -38.23 20.55 -15.97
N PRO A 109 -37.79 20.22 -17.21
CA PRO A 109 -36.50 19.55 -17.41
C PRO A 109 -35.29 20.38 -16.98
N ILE A 110 -35.30 21.70 -17.21
CA ILE A 110 -34.22 22.60 -16.78
C ILE A 110 -34.17 22.68 -15.25
N GLU A 111 -35.29 22.77 -14.57
CA GLU A 111 -35.37 22.71 -13.09
C GLU A 111 -34.75 21.41 -12.56
N ARG A 112 -35.12 20.24 -13.14
CA ARG A 112 -34.52 18.94 -12.76
C ARG A 112 -33.04 18.87 -13.01
N LEU A 113 -32.54 19.47 -14.11
CA LEU A 113 -31.11 19.58 -14.38
C LEU A 113 -30.40 20.44 -13.34
N THR A 114 -31.01 21.57 -12.95
CA THR A 114 -30.47 22.45 -11.92
C THR A 114 -30.40 21.76 -10.56
N GLU A 115 -31.49 21.11 -10.13
CA GLU A 115 -31.52 20.31 -8.90
C GLU A 115 -30.51 19.15 -8.93
N GLY A 116 -30.34 18.50 -10.08
CA GLY A 116 -29.33 17.47 -10.28
C GLY A 116 -27.93 18.00 -10.14
N ALA A 117 -27.67 19.20 -10.72
CA ALA A 117 -26.37 19.85 -10.63
C ALA A 117 -26.02 20.29 -9.19
N GLU A 118 -26.99 20.81 -8.44
CA GLU A 118 -26.82 21.13 -7.02
C GLU A 118 -26.51 19.89 -6.17
N ARG A 119 -27.18 18.76 -6.44
CA ARG A 119 -26.87 17.50 -5.74
C ARG A 119 -25.47 17.00 -6.05
N VAL A 120 -25.08 16.98 -7.31
CA VAL A 120 -23.70 16.61 -7.74
C VAL A 120 -22.66 17.52 -7.08
N ALA A 121 -22.92 18.84 -7.03
CA ALA A 121 -22.03 19.78 -6.35
C ALA A 121 -21.88 19.52 -4.84
N ASN A 122 -22.92 18.98 -4.20
CA ASN A 122 -22.92 18.56 -2.80
C ASN A 122 -22.43 17.13 -2.58
N GLY A 123 -21.93 16.46 -3.64
CA GLY A 123 -21.36 15.10 -3.55
C GLY A 123 -22.38 13.96 -3.65
N ASP A 124 -23.64 14.23 -3.98
CA ASP A 124 -24.66 13.20 -4.18
C ASP A 124 -24.76 12.82 -5.67
N PHE A 125 -24.15 11.72 -6.02
CA PHE A 125 -24.17 11.12 -7.36
C PHE A 125 -25.18 9.97 -7.50
N SER A 126 -26.01 9.71 -6.49
CA SER A 126 -26.85 8.51 -6.41
C SER A 126 -27.98 8.48 -7.43
N GLN A 127 -28.46 9.65 -7.87
CA GLN A 127 -29.61 9.77 -8.74
C GLN A 127 -29.25 10.23 -10.15
N LYS A 128 -29.73 9.46 -11.13
CA LYS A 128 -29.64 9.80 -12.54
C LYS A 128 -30.87 10.60 -12.96
N ILE A 129 -30.67 11.70 -13.68
CA ILE A 129 -31.76 12.50 -14.24
C ILE A 129 -32.37 11.71 -15.40
N GLU A 130 -33.72 11.53 -15.38
CA GLU A 130 -34.42 10.84 -16.45
C GLU A 130 -34.40 11.64 -17.75
N VAL A 131 -33.99 11.03 -18.85
CA VAL A 131 -33.96 11.63 -20.19
C VAL A 131 -35.35 11.51 -20.79
N ALA A 132 -36.20 12.51 -20.59
CA ALA A 132 -37.59 12.50 -21.00
C ALA A 132 -37.84 12.99 -22.44
N SER A 133 -36.85 13.61 -23.10
CA SER A 133 -36.95 14.16 -24.46
C SER A 133 -35.82 13.63 -25.37
N ARG A 134 -36.05 13.72 -26.69
CA ARG A 134 -35.08 13.40 -27.71
C ARG A 134 -34.48 14.63 -28.42
N ASP A 135 -34.81 15.82 -27.92
CA ASP A 135 -34.31 17.11 -28.40
C ASP A 135 -32.99 17.51 -27.72
N GLU A 136 -32.58 18.76 -27.87
CA GLU A 136 -31.36 19.33 -27.31
C GLU A 136 -31.34 19.23 -25.78
N ILE A 137 -32.49 19.32 -25.10
CA ILE A 137 -32.62 19.15 -23.65
C ILE A 137 -32.37 17.69 -23.25
N GLY A 138 -32.82 16.74 -24.04
CA GLY A 138 -32.55 15.31 -23.85
C GLY A 138 -31.07 14.99 -24.01
N ILE A 139 -30.40 15.55 -25.04
CA ILE A 139 -28.97 15.43 -25.27
C ILE A 139 -28.19 16.04 -24.09
N LEU A 140 -28.56 17.24 -23.66
CA LEU A 140 -27.95 17.91 -22.51
C LEU A 140 -28.09 17.08 -21.23
N THR A 141 -29.27 16.52 -20.98
CA THR A 141 -29.50 15.63 -19.82
C THR A 141 -28.63 14.38 -19.87
N GLY A 142 -28.50 13.77 -21.05
CA GLY A 142 -27.63 12.63 -21.27
C GLY A 142 -26.15 12.96 -20.99
N THR A 143 -25.67 14.06 -21.57
CA THR A 143 -24.28 14.53 -21.38
C THR A 143 -23.99 14.88 -19.92
N PHE A 144 -24.96 15.51 -19.24
CA PHE A 144 -24.85 15.79 -17.81
C PHE A 144 -24.71 14.51 -16.97
N ASN A 145 -25.55 13.51 -17.24
CA ASN A 145 -25.47 12.22 -16.55
C ASN A 145 -24.12 11.51 -16.78
N ASP A 146 -23.58 11.59 -17.99
CA ASP A 146 -22.29 11.01 -18.33
C ASP A 146 -21.15 11.74 -17.62
N MET A 147 -21.20 13.07 -17.58
CA MET A 147 -20.24 13.89 -16.81
C MET A 147 -20.30 13.58 -15.31
N ALA A 148 -21.51 13.52 -14.73
CA ALA A 148 -21.71 13.19 -13.31
C ALA A 148 -21.15 11.80 -12.98
N ARG A 149 -21.37 10.82 -13.85
CA ARG A 149 -20.81 9.46 -13.70
C ARG A 149 -19.29 9.45 -13.78
N GLN A 150 -18.71 10.16 -14.76
CA GLN A 150 -17.27 10.26 -14.92
C GLN A 150 -16.61 10.94 -13.71
N LEU A 151 -17.21 12.01 -13.20
CA LEU A 151 -16.72 12.69 -12.01
C LEU A 151 -16.77 11.79 -10.77
N HIS A 152 -17.88 11.06 -10.58
CA HIS A 152 -18.00 10.09 -9.48
C HIS A 152 -16.93 9.02 -9.55
N HIS A 153 -16.72 8.42 -10.72
CA HIS A 153 -15.69 7.40 -10.94
C HIS A 153 -14.28 7.95 -10.64
N THR A 154 -13.98 9.18 -11.11
CA THR A 154 -12.67 9.80 -10.84
C THR A 154 -12.46 10.07 -9.35
N LEU A 155 -13.51 10.53 -8.63
CA LEU A 155 -13.44 10.74 -7.19
C LEU A 155 -13.24 9.42 -6.43
N GLU A 156 -13.95 8.36 -6.81
CA GLU A 156 -13.75 7.02 -6.23
C GLU A 156 -12.34 6.48 -6.50
N GLU A 157 -11.80 6.68 -7.70
CA GLU A 157 -10.43 6.29 -8.02
C GLU A 157 -9.41 7.04 -7.14
N VAL A 158 -9.55 8.35 -7.01
CA VAL A 158 -8.66 9.17 -6.17
C VAL A 158 -8.76 8.76 -4.70
N GLU A 159 -9.97 8.53 -4.19
CA GLU A 159 -10.18 8.09 -2.82
C GLU A 159 -9.60 6.68 -2.57
N ASN A 160 -9.82 5.74 -3.50
CA ASN A 160 -9.25 4.41 -3.44
C ASN A 160 -7.72 4.45 -3.48
N GLU A 161 -7.12 5.26 -4.36
CA GLU A 161 -5.65 5.42 -4.43
C GLU A 161 -5.09 6.04 -3.16
N ARG A 162 -5.76 7.06 -2.62
CA ARG A 162 -5.39 7.65 -1.31
C ARG A 162 -5.46 6.64 -0.17
N ASN A 163 -6.54 5.85 -0.12
CA ASN A 163 -6.72 4.82 0.91
C ASN A 163 -5.68 3.71 0.78
N LYS A 164 -5.35 3.31 -0.44
CA LYS A 164 -4.30 2.33 -0.74
C LYS A 164 -2.93 2.84 -0.28
N LEU A 165 -2.57 4.08 -0.64
CA LEU A 165 -1.32 4.70 -0.18
C LEU A 165 -1.27 4.83 1.34
N GLY A 166 -2.39 5.22 1.98
CA GLY A 166 -2.51 5.27 3.44
C GLY A 166 -2.31 3.90 4.09
N THR A 167 -2.92 2.85 3.52
CA THR A 167 -2.75 1.48 4.02
C THR A 167 -1.30 1.00 3.86
N LEU A 168 -0.67 1.25 2.72
CA LEU A 168 0.75 0.92 2.50
C LEU A 168 1.64 1.62 3.53
N PHE A 169 1.43 2.92 3.75
CA PHE A 169 2.18 3.71 4.72
C PHE A 169 2.06 3.17 6.16
N LEU A 170 0.86 2.74 6.56
CA LEU A 170 0.62 2.18 7.90
C LEU A 170 1.21 0.79 8.11
N HIS A 171 1.34 -0.01 7.05
CA HIS A 171 1.81 -1.40 7.12
C HIS A 171 3.24 -1.59 6.58
N MET A 172 3.95 -0.52 6.25
CA MET A 172 5.38 -0.60 5.92
C MET A 172 6.18 -1.08 7.14
N THR A 173 7.17 -1.92 6.91
CA THR A 173 8.13 -2.38 7.92
C THR A 173 9.18 -1.33 8.22
N ASP A 174 9.46 -0.46 7.26
CA ASP A 174 10.36 0.67 7.43
C ASP A 174 9.66 1.82 8.14
N GLY A 175 10.35 2.45 9.08
CA GLY A 175 9.88 3.66 9.72
C GLY A 175 9.97 4.85 8.76
N VAL A 176 8.92 5.64 8.70
CA VAL A 176 8.90 6.87 7.88
C VAL A 176 8.40 8.02 8.72
N VAL A 177 9.19 9.10 8.75
CA VAL A 177 8.81 10.36 9.42
C VAL A 177 9.05 11.53 8.48
N ALA A 178 8.03 12.34 8.28
CA ALA A 178 8.11 13.57 7.50
C ALA A 178 8.10 14.80 8.42
N PHE A 179 9.02 15.72 8.18
CA PHE A 179 9.17 16.96 8.93
C PHE A 179 8.99 18.16 8.01
N ALA A 180 8.38 19.23 8.53
CA ALA A 180 8.33 20.52 7.89
C ALA A 180 9.71 21.21 7.93
N ARG A 181 9.86 22.31 7.19
CA ARG A 181 11.10 23.11 7.16
C ARG A 181 11.51 23.70 8.51
N ASP A 182 10.57 23.87 9.43
CA ASP A 182 10.80 24.28 10.82
C ASP A 182 11.13 23.14 11.77
N GLY A 183 11.15 21.89 11.26
CA GLY A 183 11.44 20.70 12.02
C GLY A 183 10.22 20.07 12.72
N ALA A 184 9.01 20.61 12.57
CA ALA A 184 7.80 20.03 13.12
C ALA A 184 7.41 18.73 12.38
N VAL A 185 6.90 17.75 13.13
CA VAL A 185 6.43 16.47 12.54
C VAL A 185 5.15 16.73 11.73
N ILE A 186 5.20 16.39 10.44
CA ILE A 186 4.05 16.41 9.53
C ILE A 186 3.31 15.07 9.60
N GLN A 187 4.07 13.97 9.53
CA GLN A 187 3.51 12.62 9.48
C GLN A 187 4.54 11.58 9.97
N SER A 188 4.07 10.54 10.64
CA SER A 188 4.86 9.36 11.01
C SER A 188 4.02 8.10 10.82
N ASN A 189 4.67 6.97 10.55
CA ASN A 189 4.01 5.67 10.52
C ASN A 189 4.27 4.89 11.81
N PRO A 190 3.47 3.85 12.14
CA PRO A 190 3.65 3.05 13.34
C PRO A 190 5.03 2.38 13.45
N ALA A 191 5.62 1.96 12.32
CA ALA A 191 6.94 1.34 12.30
C ALA A 191 8.04 2.30 12.80
N ALA A 192 7.95 3.61 12.50
CA ALA A 192 8.90 4.60 13.02
C ALA A 192 8.85 4.69 14.54
N GLU A 193 7.65 4.67 15.13
CA GLU A 193 7.47 4.70 16.59
C GLU A 193 8.01 3.43 17.26
N GLU A 194 7.76 2.27 16.63
CA GLU A 194 8.27 0.98 17.12
C GLU A 194 9.80 0.89 17.02
N LEU A 195 10.40 1.29 15.90
CA LEU A 195 11.83 1.23 15.68
C LEU A 195 12.60 2.21 16.57
N LEU A 196 12.08 3.41 16.79
CA LEU A 196 12.69 4.40 17.68
C LEU A 196 12.34 4.17 19.14
N GLY A 197 11.36 3.31 19.45
CA GLY A 197 10.92 2.98 20.80
C GLY A 197 10.23 4.13 21.53
N MET A 198 9.63 5.09 20.78
CA MET A 198 8.97 6.25 21.33
C MET A 198 7.81 6.73 20.45
N ALA A 199 6.79 7.34 21.05
CA ALA A 199 5.70 7.97 20.30
C ALA A 199 6.14 9.26 19.62
N ILE A 200 5.67 9.46 18.38
CA ILE A 200 5.97 10.63 17.54
C ILE A 200 4.66 11.37 17.20
N PRO A 201 4.10 12.13 18.15
CA PRO A 201 2.83 12.82 17.92
C PRO A 201 2.97 13.96 16.91
N ILE A 202 2.02 14.03 15.97
CA ILE A 202 1.93 15.13 15.00
C ILE A 202 1.59 16.42 15.76
N GLY A 203 2.37 17.49 15.51
CA GLY A 203 2.19 18.79 16.18
C GLY A 203 2.53 18.81 17.67
N GLY A 204 3.24 17.79 18.18
CA GLY A 204 3.70 17.69 19.56
C GLY A 204 5.02 18.43 19.84
N SER A 205 5.61 18.15 21.01
CA SER A 205 6.91 18.70 21.41
C SER A 205 8.12 18.03 20.73
N VAL A 206 7.89 16.95 20.01
CA VAL A 206 8.92 16.21 19.28
C VAL A 206 9.17 16.91 17.95
N ASN A 207 10.44 17.23 17.67
CA ASN A 207 10.86 17.83 16.41
C ASN A 207 12.07 17.10 15.81
N TYR A 208 12.46 17.48 14.60
CA TYR A 208 13.60 16.90 13.89
C TYR A 208 14.88 16.91 14.72
N ASP A 209 15.21 18.07 15.33
CA ASP A 209 16.48 18.21 16.04
C ASP A 209 16.55 17.35 17.30
N THR A 210 15.42 17.08 17.96
CA THR A 210 15.37 16.15 19.07
C THR A 210 15.59 14.69 18.67
N LEU A 211 15.23 14.34 17.43
CA LEU A 211 15.30 12.97 16.96
C LEU A 211 16.57 12.65 16.16
N PHE A 212 17.03 13.57 15.32
CA PHE A 212 18.00 13.26 14.28
C PHE A 212 19.16 14.25 14.14
N SER A 213 19.29 15.26 15.02
CA SER A 213 20.40 16.24 14.95
C SER A 213 21.79 15.63 15.16
N ASP A 214 21.88 14.48 15.82
CA ASP A 214 23.10 13.71 16.02
C ASP A 214 23.59 13.02 14.72
N ILE A 215 22.70 12.75 13.78
CA ILE A 215 23.03 12.22 12.45
C ILE A 215 23.37 13.37 11.50
N ALA A 216 22.46 14.33 11.36
CA ALA A 216 22.68 15.51 10.54
C ALA A 216 21.81 16.68 11.04
N PRO A 217 22.32 17.93 11.04
CA PRO A 217 21.50 19.07 11.37
C PRO A 217 20.43 19.31 10.28
N LEU A 218 19.23 19.78 10.67
CA LEU A 218 18.10 20.02 9.74
C LEU A 218 18.51 20.86 8.52
N GLN A 219 19.26 21.94 8.74
CA GLN A 219 19.73 22.82 7.67
C GLN A 219 20.68 22.10 6.69
N GLY A 220 21.45 21.14 7.19
CA GLY A 220 22.36 20.35 6.37
C GLY A 220 21.59 19.42 5.41
N VAL A 221 20.49 18.82 5.89
CA VAL A 221 19.64 17.97 5.05
C VAL A 221 18.87 18.81 4.02
N LEU A 222 18.33 19.97 4.43
CA LEU A 222 17.60 20.88 3.53
C LEU A 222 18.49 21.48 2.42
N ALA A 223 19.81 21.51 2.62
CA ALA A 223 20.79 21.99 1.63
C ALA A 223 21.22 20.91 0.61
N VAL A 224 20.80 19.67 0.77
CA VAL A 224 21.12 18.58 -0.17
C VAL A 224 20.33 18.77 -1.46
N GLU A 225 21.03 18.78 -2.59
CA GLU A 225 20.39 18.87 -3.91
C GLU A 225 19.66 17.54 -4.24
N SER A 226 18.40 17.63 -4.65
CA SER A 226 17.63 16.46 -5.10
C SER A 226 18.22 15.90 -6.42
N PRO A 227 18.40 14.56 -6.53
CA PRO A 227 17.90 13.46 -5.70
C PRO A 227 18.87 12.97 -4.60
N GLY A 228 19.60 13.83 -3.92
CA GLY A 228 20.55 13.47 -2.87
C GLY A 228 19.88 13.12 -1.53
N TYR A 229 20.64 12.40 -0.70
CA TYR A 229 20.27 12.08 0.68
C TYR A 229 21.51 12.09 1.58
N LEU A 230 21.30 12.20 2.88
CA LEU A 230 22.31 11.89 3.91
C LEU A 230 21.91 10.58 4.58
N ASP A 231 22.90 9.79 4.95
CA ASP A 231 22.70 8.52 5.65
C ASP A 231 23.46 8.49 6.97
N GLY A 232 23.00 7.65 7.86
CA GLY A 232 23.63 7.40 9.14
C GLY A 232 23.11 6.13 9.78
N VAL A 233 23.86 5.59 10.73
CA VAL A 233 23.46 4.38 11.46
C VAL A 233 23.34 4.73 12.94
N ARG A 234 22.27 4.26 13.58
CA ARG A 234 22.02 4.43 15.02
C ARG A 234 21.63 3.10 15.66
N ASN A 235 22.14 2.84 16.85
CA ASN A 235 21.71 1.69 17.65
C ASN A 235 20.67 2.13 18.68
N VAL A 236 19.47 1.52 18.62
CA VAL A 236 18.35 1.79 19.53
C VAL A 236 17.81 0.47 20.06
N GLY A 237 17.79 0.28 21.38
CA GLY A 237 17.19 -0.92 21.98
C GLY A 237 17.77 -2.26 21.51
N GLY A 238 19.04 -2.28 21.06
CA GLY A 238 19.70 -3.47 20.50
C GLY A 238 19.42 -3.72 19.03
N LYS A 239 18.66 -2.83 18.35
CA LYS A 239 18.48 -2.79 16.91
C LYS A 239 19.49 -1.85 16.28
N SER A 240 19.99 -2.20 15.10
CA SER A 240 20.84 -1.34 14.24
C SER A 240 19.96 -0.73 13.17
N LEU A 241 19.74 0.58 13.26
CA LEU A 241 18.84 1.33 12.38
C LEU A 241 19.66 2.15 11.38
N GLU A 242 19.44 1.93 10.10
CA GLU A 242 19.94 2.80 9.04
C GLU A 242 18.92 3.91 8.78
N LEU A 243 19.40 5.15 8.77
CA LEU A 243 18.59 6.36 8.64
C LEU A 243 18.95 7.04 7.32
N LEU A 244 17.96 7.23 6.45
CA LEU A 244 18.09 7.95 5.19
C LEU A 244 17.31 9.25 5.29
N LEU A 245 18.00 10.39 5.18
CA LEU A 245 17.44 11.73 5.34
C LEU A 245 17.50 12.44 3.99
N THR A 246 16.34 12.74 3.42
CA THR A 246 16.24 13.38 2.11
C THR A 246 15.34 14.61 2.18
N PRO A 247 15.70 15.73 1.53
CA PRO A 247 14.81 16.85 1.39
C PRO A 247 13.70 16.49 0.40
N PHE A 248 12.48 16.93 0.65
CA PHE A 248 11.42 16.92 -0.34
C PHE A 248 10.88 18.34 -0.55
N ASP A 249 10.59 18.67 -1.79
CA ASP A 249 10.02 19.96 -2.17
C ASP A 249 8.70 19.70 -2.90
N GLN A 250 7.60 20.08 -2.27
CA GLN A 250 6.31 20.23 -2.92
C GLN A 250 5.99 21.73 -2.88
N GLU A 251 5.52 22.30 -3.95
CA GLU A 251 5.31 23.74 -4.25
C GLU A 251 4.83 24.64 -3.07
N ARG A 252 4.37 24.07 -1.95
CA ARG A 252 3.96 24.76 -0.71
C ARG A 252 4.37 24.10 0.61
N LEU A 253 4.88 22.86 0.60
CA LEU A 253 5.13 22.04 1.80
C LEU A 253 6.47 21.30 1.70
N GLY A 254 7.57 22.03 1.50
CA GLY A 254 8.90 21.43 1.54
C GLY A 254 9.32 21.05 2.96
N GLY A 255 10.21 20.07 3.08
CA GLY A 255 10.68 19.59 4.38
C GLY A 255 11.71 18.46 4.24
N VAL A 256 11.82 17.64 5.26
CA VAL A 256 12.72 16.49 5.32
C VAL A 256 11.92 15.21 5.52
N LEU A 257 12.20 14.22 4.70
CA LEU A 257 11.72 12.84 4.88
C LEU A 257 12.86 12.02 5.48
N VAL A 258 12.57 11.31 6.56
CA VAL A 258 13.47 10.35 7.19
C VAL A 258 12.89 8.96 7.01
N VAL A 259 13.66 8.06 6.40
CA VAL A 259 13.35 6.64 6.29
C VAL A 259 14.26 5.89 7.25
N ILE A 260 13.70 4.99 8.04
CA ILE A 260 14.37 4.22 9.08
C ILE A 260 14.26 2.75 8.72
N HIS A 261 15.39 2.12 8.42
CA HIS A 261 15.45 0.71 8.06
C HIS A 261 16.14 -0.10 9.16
N ASP A 262 15.54 -1.22 9.59
CA ASP A 262 16.16 -2.14 10.55
C ASP A 262 17.14 -3.07 9.82
N VAL A 263 18.42 -2.76 9.96
CA VAL A 263 19.54 -3.52 9.36
C VAL A 263 20.21 -4.46 10.34
N THR A 264 19.57 -4.75 11.46
CA THR A 264 20.18 -5.53 12.56
C THR A 264 20.68 -6.90 12.10
N GLU A 265 19.86 -7.64 11.38
CA GLU A 265 20.25 -8.97 10.90
C GLU A 265 21.32 -8.90 9.79
N GLN A 266 21.25 -7.87 8.96
CA GLN A 266 22.25 -7.63 7.92
C GLN A 266 23.60 -7.26 8.53
N HIS A 267 23.64 -6.37 9.52
CA HIS A 267 24.84 -6.01 10.27
C HIS A 267 25.44 -7.20 11.01
N LYS A 268 24.64 -7.97 11.72
CA LYS A 268 25.10 -9.21 12.39
C LYS A 268 25.74 -10.19 11.40
N THR A 269 25.10 -10.37 10.25
CA THR A 269 25.63 -11.26 9.20
C THR A 269 26.95 -10.76 8.66
N GLU A 270 27.09 -9.45 8.42
CA GLU A 270 28.34 -8.85 7.93
C GLU A 270 29.44 -8.88 9.01
N GLU A 271 29.12 -8.64 10.29
CA GLU A 271 30.04 -8.79 11.40
C GLU A 271 30.52 -10.23 11.54
N MET A 272 29.63 -11.20 11.52
CA MET A 272 29.99 -12.62 11.53
C MET A 272 30.90 -12.99 10.35
N ARG A 273 30.64 -12.44 9.17
CA ARG A 273 31.47 -12.66 7.99
C ARG A 273 32.88 -12.06 8.15
N ARG A 274 32.98 -10.83 8.68
CA ARG A 274 34.28 -10.18 8.96
C ARG A 274 35.09 -10.95 10.03
N GLU A 275 34.41 -11.34 11.11
CA GLU A 275 35.03 -12.15 12.15
C GLU A 275 35.49 -13.51 11.62
N PHE A 276 34.69 -14.17 10.79
CA PHE A 276 35.06 -15.41 10.12
C PHE A 276 36.37 -15.25 9.30
N VAL A 277 36.46 -14.23 8.43
CA VAL A 277 37.65 -13.98 7.61
C VAL A 277 38.87 -13.68 8.50
N ALA A 278 38.70 -12.89 9.55
CA ALA A 278 39.76 -12.58 10.49
C ALA A 278 40.28 -13.86 11.20
N ASN A 279 39.35 -14.69 11.71
CA ASN A 279 39.66 -15.93 12.40
C ASN A 279 40.37 -16.94 11.47
N VAL A 280 39.88 -17.12 10.24
CA VAL A 280 40.56 -17.93 9.20
C VAL A 280 42.00 -17.48 9.00
N SER A 281 42.21 -16.17 8.82
CA SER A 281 43.52 -15.59 8.59
C SER A 281 44.47 -15.85 9.76
N HIS A 282 43.98 -15.75 10.99
CA HIS A 282 44.75 -16.03 12.21
C HIS A 282 45.08 -17.52 12.36
N GLU A 283 44.11 -18.43 12.16
CA GLU A 283 44.30 -19.88 12.32
C GLU A 283 45.20 -20.47 11.21
N LEU A 284 45.29 -19.84 10.04
CA LEU A 284 46.25 -20.23 8.98
C LEU A 284 47.64 -19.62 9.17
N ARG A 285 47.73 -18.38 9.73
CA ARG A 285 49.03 -17.69 9.88
C ARG A 285 49.90 -18.39 10.92
N THR A 286 49.36 -18.84 12.02
CA THR A 286 50.12 -19.46 13.13
C THR A 286 50.88 -20.72 12.68
N PRO A 287 50.23 -21.77 12.09
CA PRO A 287 50.95 -22.94 11.61
C PRO A 287 51.96 -22.61 10.51
N LEU A 288 51.65 -21.68 9.60
CA LEU A 288 52.56 -21.27 8.55
C LEU A 288 53.83 -20.63 9.12
N THR A 289 53.69 -19.79 10.15
CA THR A 289 54.85 -19.17 10.84
C THR A 289 55.69 -20.22 11.53
N ASN A 290 55.08 -21.23 12.19
CA ASN A 290 55.81 -22.34 12.81
C ASN A 290 56.58 -23.16 11.75
N ILE A 291 55.90 -23.60 10.66
CA ILE A 291 56.51 -24.33 9.56
C ILE A 291 57.72 -23.55 9.05
N ARG A 292 57.57 -22.25 8.78
CA ARG A 292 58.63 -21.40 8.27
C ARG A 292 59.81 -21.30 9.25
N SER A 293 59.56 -21.03 10.53
CA SER A 293 60.56 -20.88 11.56
C SER A 293 61.39 -22.15 11.75
N TYR A 294 60.74 -23.32 11.85
CA TYR A 294 61.45 -24.59 11.98
C TYR A 294 62.22 -24.96 10.70
N ALA A 295 61.66 -24.68 9.51
CA ALA A 295 62.35 -24.89 8.25
C ALA A 295 63.58 -23.97 8.11
N GLU A 296 63.46 -22.67 8.44
CA GLU A 296 64.61 -21.74 8.48
C GLU A 296 65.68 -22.22 9.43
N THR A 297 65.33 -22.69 10.66
CA THR A 297 66.27 -23.24 11.62
C THR A 297 67.00 -24.48 11.09
N LEU A 298 66.29 -25.39 10.41
CA LEU A 298 66.82 -26.58 9.80
C LEU A 298 67.81 -26.23 8.65
N VAL A 299 67.49 -25.22 7.83
CA VAL A 299 68.35 -24.75 6.72
C VAL A 299 69.60 -24.06 7.26
N ASP A 300 69.45 -23.15 8.23
CA ASP A 300 70.58 -22.36 8.78
C ASP A 300 71.54 -23.20 9.57
N ASN A 301 71.14 -24.33 10.13
CA ASN A 301 71.97 -25.22 10.94
C ASN A 301 72.17 -26.63 10.30
N ALA A 302 72.09 -26.71 8.97
CA ALA A 302 72.16 -27.98 8.25
C ALA A 302 73.46 -28.73 8.53
N GLY A 303 73.36 -29.95 9.10
CA GLY A 303 74.46 -30.81 9.49
C GLY A 303 75.07 -30.50 10.86
N GLU A 304 74.60 -29.47 11.58
CA GLU A 304 75.09 -29.10 12.94
C GLU A 304 74.16 -29.54 14.04
N LEU A 305 72.84 -29.84 13.69
CA LEU A 305 71.84 -30.26 14.64
C LEU A 305 72.00 -31.76 15.02
N PRO A 306 71.67 -32.10 16.28
CA PRO A 306 71.60 -33.51 16.67
C PRO A 306 70.46 -34.18 15.88
N PRO A 307 70.62 -35.45 15.44
CA PRO A 307 69.59 -36.14 14.61
C PRO A 307 68.21 -36.20 15.24
N ASP A 308 68.09 -36.30 16.57
CA ASP A 308 66.83 -36.30 17.27
C ASP A 308 66.12 -34.93 17.23
N THR A 309 66.91 -33.84 17.28
CA THR A 309 66.44 -32.48 17.17
C THR A 309 65.93 -32.19 15.76
N GLU A 310 66.68 -32.60 14.74
CA GLU A 310 66.29 -32.48 13.33
C GLU A 310 64.94 -33.24 13.07
N LYS A 311 64.89 -34.49 13.56
CA LYS A 311 63.65 -35.30 13.46
C LYS A 311 62.45 -34.67 14.16
N ASN A 312 62.68 -34.06 15.35
CA ASN A 312 61.62 -33.34 16.06
C ASN A 312 61.13 -32.12 15.29
N PHE A 313 62.04 -31.33 14.70
CA PHE A 313 61.64 -30.15 13.90
C PHE A 313 60.88 -30.56 12.63
N LEU A 314 61.32 -31.60 11.92
CA LEU A 314 60.59 -32.17 10.80
C LEU A 314 59.21 -32.69 11.22
N GLY A 315 59.13 -33.29 12.42
CA GLY A 315 57.87 -33.73 13.00
C GLY A 315 56.91 -32.58 13.27
N VAL A 316 57.40 -31.45 13.77
CA VAL A 316 56.57 -30.23 13.95
C VAL A 316 56.07 -29.70 12.61
N ILE A 317 56.94 -29.63 11.58
CA ILE A 317 56.54 -29.19 10.23
C ILE A 317 55.44 -30.06 9.67
N LEU A 318 55.56 -31.40 9.77
CA LEU A 318 54.56 -32.34 9.30
C LEU A 318 53.23 -32.14 10.04
N ASN A 319 53.26 -32.08 11.37
CA ASN A 319 52.06 -31.91 12.18
C ASN A 319 51.31 -30.58 11.87
N GLU A 320 52.04 -29.47 11.67
CA GLU A 320 51.44 -28.21 11.30
C GLU A 320 50.88 -28.21 9.86
N SER A 321 51.52 -28.95 8.94
CA SER A 321 51.01 -29.14 7.56
C SER A 321 49.72 -29.95 7.54
N ASP A 322 49.64 -31.03 8.33
CA ASP A 322 48.44 -31.84 8.49
C ASP A 322 47.31 -31.01 9.13
N ARG A 323 47.63 -30.22 10.14
CA ARG A 323 46.70 -29.28 10.77
C ARG A 323 46.14 -28.27 9.76
N MET A 324 46.98 -27.67 8.92
CA MET A 324 46.53 -26.75 7.86
C MET A 324 45.62 -27.46 6.88
N THR A 325 45.93 -28.68 6.49
CA THR A 325 45.07 -29.49 5.60
C THR A 325 43.69 -29.72 6.19
N HIS A 326 43.58 -30.04 7.48
CA HIS A 326 42.32 -30.19 8.18
C HIS A 326 41.52 -28.87 8.25
N ILE A 327 42.21 -27.74 8.55
CA ILE A 327 41.53 -26.42 8.57
C ILE A 327 40.94 -26.10 7.19
N VAL A 328 41.71 -26.33 6.11
CA VAL A 328 41.22 -26.06 4.74
C VAL A 328 40.04 -26.97 4.38
N GLN A 329 40.07 -28.26 4.75
CA GLN A 329 38.96 -29.19 4.52
C GLN A 329 37.69 -28.79 5.28
N ASP A 330 37.86 -28.37 6.54
CA ASP A 330 36.75 -27.87 7.38
C ASP A 330 36.12 -26.60 6.77
N LEU A 331 36.97 -25.66 6.30
CA LEU A 331 36.52 -24.43 5.64
C LEU A 331 35.77 -24.72 4.33
N LEU A 332 36.30 -25.63 3.51
CA LEU A 332 35.64 -26.03 2.27
C LEU A 332 34.28 -26.71 2.56
N THR A 333 34.21 -27.49 3.63
CA THR A 333 32.95 -28.13 4.07
C THR A 333 31.90 -27.09 4.48
N LEU A 334 32.29 -26.12 5.31
CA LEU A 334 31.43 -25.01 5.71
C LEU A 334 30.99 -24.14 4.50
N SER A 335 31.92 -23.79 3.61
CA SER A 335 31.63 -23.01 2.40
C SER A 335 30.60 -23.70 1.49
N ARG A 336 30.70 -25.04 1.35
CA ARG A 336 29.71 -25.82 0.59
C ARG A 336 28.35 -25.82 1.27
N PHE A 337 28.30 -25.86 2.58
CA PHE A 337 27.07 -25.74 3.34
C PHE A 337 26.44 -24.35 3.20
N ASP A 338 27.21 -23.29 3.38
CA ASP A 338 26.72 -21.89 3.26
C ASP A 338 26.19 -21.59 1.85
N SER A 339 26.77 -22.16 0.81
CA SER A 339 26.33 -21.95 -0.59
C SER A 339 25.09 -22.77 -0.99
N GLY A 340 24.55 -23.61 -0.10
CA GLY A 340 23.43 -24.52 -0.42
C GLY A 340 23.78 -25.63 -1.42
N ARG A 341 25.04 -25.73 -1.86
CA ARG A 341 25.51 -26.67 -2.90
C ARG A 341 25.85 -28.06 -2.39
N SER A 342 25.73 -28.30 -1.08
CA SER A 342 26.02 -29.62 -0.48
C SER A 342 24.72 -30.39 -0.32
N GLU A 343 24.39 -31.21 -1.29
CA GLU A 343 23.34 -32.22 -1.16
C GLU A 343 23.85 -33.36 -0.29
N LEU A 344 23.04 -33.81 0.67
CA LEU A 344 23.31 -34.98 1.47
C LEU A 344 23.12 -36.24 0.62
N LYS A 345 24.09 -37.15 0.69
CA LYS A 345 23.95 -38.50 0.06
C LYS A 345 23.16 -39.43 0.98
N LEU A 346 21.86 -39.26 0.95
CA LEU A 346 20.96 -40.03 1.81
C LEU A 346 20.85 -41.50 1.33
N ALA A 347 21.23 -42.41 2.19
CA ALA A 347 21.10 -43.83 1.96
C ALA A 347 20.80 -44.58 3.28
N PRO A 348 20.10 -45.70 3.22
CA PRO A 348 19.95 -46.57 4.40
C PRO A 348 21.28 -47.11 4.86
N PHE A 349 21.61 -47.00 6.16
CA PHE A 349 22.80 -47.60 6.75
C PHE A 349 22.56 -48.06 8.20
N SER A 350 23.38 -48.94 8.68
CA SER A 350 23.34 -49.43 10.07
C SER A 350 23.95 -48.39 11.01
N PHE A 351 23.13 -47.78 11.88
CA PHE A 351 23.62 -46.83 12.87
C PHE A 351 24.55 -47.46 13.90
N GLY A 352 24.24 -48.67 14.35
CA GLY A 352 25.09 -49.41 15.28
C GLY A 352 26.47 -49.73 14.70
N GLN A 353 26.55 -50.12 13.40
CA GLN A 353 27.83 -50.34 12.73
C GLN A 353 28.64 -49.06 12.62
N ALA A 354 28.01 -47.92 12.34
CA ALA A 354 28.70 -46.63 12.27
C ALA A 354 29.30 -46.26 13.64
N VAL A 355 28.58 -46.43 14.72
CA VAL A 355 29.10 -46.20 16.10
C VAL A 355 30.26 -47.18 16.41
N GLN A 356 30.16 -48.45 16.02
CA GLN A 356 31.21 -49.42 16.23
C GLN A 356 32.48 -49.09 15.43
N ASP A 357 32.32 -48.61 14.18
CA ASP A 357 33.47 -48.18 13.33
C ASP A 357 34.19 -47.00 13.96
N VAL A 358 33.44 -45.99 14.47
CA VAL A 358 33.99 -44.85 15.22
C VAL A 358 34.74 -45.31 16.47
N TYR A 359 34.16 -46.20 17.27
CA TYR A 359 34.80 -46.75 18.46
C TYR A 359 36.14 -47.43 18.10
N ASN A 360 36.15 -48.30 17.07
CA ASN A 360 37.37 -48.98 16.64
C ASN A 360 38.44 -47.98 16.15
N ALA A 361 38.04 -46.95 15.46
CA ALA A 361 38.97 -45.96 14.90
C ALA A 361 39.71 -45.17 15.99
N ILE A 362 39.07 -44.90 17.14
CA ILE A 362 39.66 -44.07 18.21
C ILE A 362 40.46 -44.89 19.25
N LEU A 363 40.36 -46.24 19.27
CA LEU A 363 40.96 -47.07 20.30
C LEU A 363 42.48 -46.86 20.43
N MET A 364 43.21 -46.76 19.31
CA MET A 364 44.65 -46.58 19.33
C MET A 364 45.04 -45.22 19.92
N GLU A 365 44.27 -44.18 19.62
CA GLU A 365 44.56 -42.82 20.14
C GLU A 365 44.22 -42.72 21.62
N ALA A 366 43.05 -43.27 22.05
CA ALA A 366 42.68 -43.35 23.44
C ALA A 366 43.72 -44.14 24.28
N GLN A 367 44.27 -45.25 23.72
CA GLN A 367 45.32 -46.01 24.37
C GLN A 367 46.63 -45.22 24.55
N ARG A 368 47.01 -44.38 23.60
CA ARG A 368 48.19 -43.49 23.72
C ARG A 368 48.10 -42.55 24.89
N HIS A 369 46.88 -42.09 25.22
CA HIS A 369 46.56 -41.26 26.36
C HIS A 369 46.19 -42.04 27.64
N GLY A 370 46.24 -43.36 27.57
CA GLY A 370 45.88 -44.22 28.70
C GLY A 370 44.38 -44.21 29.09
N HIS A 371 43.51 -43.69 28.21
CA HIS A 371 42.10 -43.57 28.50
C HIS A 371 41.40 -44.94 28.51
N GLN A 372 40.44 -45.07 29.42
CA GLN A 372 39.50 -46.19 29.45
C GLN A 372 38.24 -45.86 28.65
N VAL A 373 38.07 -46.53 27.52
CA VAL A 373 36.90 -46.27 26.64
C VAL A 373 35.94 -47.45 26.76
N GLU A 374 34.74 -47.16 27.21
CA GLU A 374 33.64 -48.10 27.34
C GLU A 374 32.63 -47.90 26.19
N LEU A 375 32.28 -48.98 25.49
CA LEU A 375 31.22 -48.95 24.48
C LEU A 375 29.96 -49.69 24.99
N LYS A 376 28.81 -49.00 25.00
CA LYS A 376 27.51 -49.58 25.36
C LYS A 376 26.55 -49.51 24.19
N LEU A 377 26.44 -50.60 23.46
CA LEU A 377 25.48 -50.78 22.39
C LEU A 377 24.45 -51.84 22.73
N PRO A 378 23.15 -51.67 22.41
CA PRO A 378 22.20 -52.77 22.42
C PRO A 378 22.53 -53.76 21.29
N ASP A 379 22.11 -55.00 21.46
CA ASP A 379 22.39 -56.08 20.48
C ASP A 379 21.88 -55.78 19.07
N THR A 380 20.84 -54.98 18.95
CA THR A 380 20.27 -54.54 17.67
C THR A 380 19.93 -53.06 17.72
N LEU A 381 20.40 -52.31 16.72
CA LEU A 381 19.97 -50.95 16.40
C LEU A 381 19.40 -50.88 14.99
N PRO A 382 18.38 -50.10 14.74
CA PRO A 382 17.76 -50.00 13.41
C PRO A 382 18.71 -49.40 12.37
N GLN A 383 18.41 -49.67 11.09
CA GLN A 383 18.95 -48.85 10.02
C GLN A 383 18.26 -47.49 10.01
N ILE A 384 19.00 -46.47 9.65
CA ILE A 384 18.49 -45.12 9.47
C ILE A 384 18.82 -44.62 8.07
N VAL A 385 18.02 -43.69 7.55
CA VAL A 385 18.30 -43.01 6.30
C VAL A 385 19.08 -41.74 6.58
N GLY A 386 20.26 -41.61 5.97
CA GLY A 386 21.13 -40.43 6.18
C GLY A 386 22.41 -40.51 5.37
N ASP A 387 23.21 -39.47 5.42
CA ASP A 387 24.57 -39.44 4.86
C ASP A 387 25.56 -40.05 5.89
N ARG A 388 25.86 -41.35 5.71
CA ARG A 388 26.72 -42.11 6.61
C ARG A 388 28.09 -41.45 6.84
N GLU A 389 28.73 -40.92 5.78
CA GLU A 389 30.06 -40.32 5.88
C GLU A 389 30.00 -39.09 6.77
N ARG A 390 28.99 -38.23 6.57
CA ARG A 390 28.79 -37.02 7.38
C ARG A 390 28.41 -37.31 8.82
N ILE A 391 27.56 -38.31 9.06
CA ILE A 391 27.20 -38.71 10.42
C ILE A 391 28.41 -39.30 11.17
N VAL A 392 29.22 -40.14 10.50
CA VAL A 392 30.48 -40.64 11.06
C VAL A 392 31.46 -39.48 11.37
N GLN A 393 31.54 -38.46 10.50
CA GLN A 393 32.33 -37.25 10.76
C GLN A 393 31.86 -36.52 12.04
N VAL A 394 30.54 -36.41 12.26
CA VAL A 394 29.99 -35.83 13.52
C VAL A 394 30.42 -36.64 14.72
N MET A 395 30.23 -37.96 14.66
CA MET A 395 30.61 -38.86 15.75
C MET A 395 32.13 -38.78 16.07
N MET A 396 32.97 -38.76 15.05
CA MET A 396 34.42 -38.58 15.19
C MET A 396 34.78 -37.25 15.83
N ASN A 397 34.14 -36.13 15.42
CA ASN A 397 34.39 -34.83 16.00
C ASN A 397 34.05 -34.75 17.50
N ILE A 398 32.97 -35.44 17.90
CA ILE A 398 32.54 -35.46 19.31
C ILE A 398 33.50 -36.33 20.14
N VAL A 399 33.80 -37.54 19.66
CA VAL A 399 34.68 -38.48 20.39
C VAL A 399 36.12 -38.01 20.46
N SER A 400 36.65 -37.42 19.37
CA SER A 400 38.02 -36.86 19.37
C SER A 400 38.15 -35.68 20.34
N ASN A 401 37.10 -34.86 20.48
CA ASN A 401 37.06 -33.83 21.51
C ASN A 401 37.07 -34.40 22.91
N SER A 402 36.32 -35.47 23.18
CA SER A 402 36.33 -36.15 24.50
C SER A 402 37.72 -36.71 24.82
N ILE A 403 38.41 -37.34 23.85
CA ILE A 403 39.82 -37.81 24.03
C ILE A 403 40.73 -36.63 24.36
N LYS A 404 40.65 -35.57 23.64
CA LYS A 404 41.51 -34.40 23.74
C LYS A 404 41.36 -33.60 25.06
N TYR A 405 40.13 -33.51 25.58
CA TYR A 405 39.81 -32.69 26.76
C TYR A 405 39.66 -33.51 28.04
N THR A 406 39.87 -34.81 27.98
CA THR A 406 39.98 -35.70 29.12
C THR A 406 41.47 -35.82 29.54
N PRO A 407 41.83 -35.66 30.81
CA PRO A 407 43.19 -35.88 31.27
C PRO A 407 43.61 -37.34 31.04
N ASP A 408 44.93 -37.54 30.85
CA ASP A 408 45.50 -38.88 30.65
C ASP A 408 45.03 -39.89 31.76
N GLY A 409 44.58 -41.06 31.36
CA GLY A 409 44.03 -42.08 32.22
C GLY A 409 42.53 -41.92 32.56
N GLY A 410 41.86 -40.90 32.03
CA GLY A 410 40.42 -40.65 32.26
C GLY A 410 39.51 -41.65 31.56
N HIS A 411 38.18 -41.48 31.76
CA HIS A 411 37.19 -42.41 31.31
C HIS A 411 36.28 -41.77 30.24
N ILE A 412 36.08 -42.44 29.13
CA ILE A 412 35.17 -42.02 28.05
C ILE A 412 34.15 -43.15 27.83
N ARG A 413 32.85 -42.84 27.86
CA ARG A 413 31.79 -43.78 27.58
C ARG A 413 31.04 -43.38 26.33
N ILE A 414 30.96 -44.28 25.36
CA ILE A 414 30.16 -44.15 24.16
C ILE A 414 28.94 -45.03 24.33
N SER A 415 27.74 -44.47 24.26
CA SER A 415 26.49 -45.20 24.36
C SER A 415 25.58 -44.87 23.18
N ALA A 416 24.86 -45.82 22.68
CA ALA A 416 23.83 -45.58 21.67
C ALA A 416 22.56 -46.35 21.98
N GLY A 417 21.45 -45.89 21.46
CA GLY A 417 20.15 -46.47 21.68
C GLY A 417 19.10 -45.94 20.71
N GLN A 418 17.86 -46.37 20.92
CA GLN A 418 16.72 -45.96 20.12
C GLN A 418 15.55 -45.51 20.98
N TRP A 419 14.79 -44.58 20.47
CA TRP A 419 13.46 -44.17 20.91
C TRP A 419 12.47 -44.41 19.79
N PRO A 420 11.16 -44.23 20.00
CA PRO A 420 10.20 -44.29 18.89
C PRO A 420 10.60 -43.34 17.77
N ALA A 421 10.81 -43.86 16.55
CA ALA A 421 11.20 -43.17 15.34
C ALA A 421 12.55 -42.43 15.36
N LYS A 422 13.40 -42.58 16.39
CA LYS A 422 14.68 -41.89 16.55
C LYS A 422 15.77 -42.82 17.06
N VAL A 423 17.01 -42.55 16.66
CA VAL A 423 18.22 -43.11 17.26
C VAL A 423 19.01 -42.01 17.94
N TRP A 424 19.79 -42.38 18.94
CA TRP A 424 20.68 -41.47 19.63
C TRP A 424 22.04 -42.10 19.91
N MET A 425 23.07 -41.26 19.96
CA MET A 425 24.41 -41.61 20.47
C MET A 425 24.80 -40.58 21.53
N GLU A 426 25.36 -41.03 22.64
CA GLU A 426 25.91 -40.20 23.69
C GLU A 426 27.39 -40.52 23.88
N VAL A 427 28.18 -39.46 24.05
CA VAL A 427 29.58 -39.54 24.48
C VAL A 427 29.69 -38.79 25.78
N ALA A 428 30.09 -39.49 26.83
CA ALA A 428 30.30 -38.97 28.18
C ALA A 428 31.75 -39.14 28.57
N ASP A 429 32.39 -38.03 28.98
CA ASP A 429 33.76 -38.02 29.51
C ASP A 429 33.79 -37.50 30.95
N ASP A 430 34.91 -37.76 31.66
CA ASP A 430 35.22 -37.18 32.98
C ASP A 430 36.28 -36.07 32.87
N GLY A 431 36.33 -35.39 31.71
CA GLY A 431 37.27 -34.35 31.40
C GLY A 431 37.01 -33.00 32.12
N ILE A 432 37.63 -31.94 31.60
CA ILE A 432 37.55 -30.60 32.20
C ILE A 432 36.15 -29.97 32.18
N GLY A 433 35.27 -30.50 31.32
CA GLY A 433 33.93 -29.97 31.13
C GLY A 433 33.90 -28.60 30.43
N ILE A 434 32.71 -27.98 30.41
CA ILE A 434 32.46 -26.66 29.81
C ILE A 434 31.69 -25.78 30.80
N PRO A 435 32.16 -24.54 31.10
CA PRO A 435 31.45 -23.57 31.92
C PRO A 435 30.02 -23.33 31.40
N LYS A 436 29.06 -23.09 32.28
CA LYS A 436 27.66 -22.91 31.89
C LYS A 436 27.45 -21.75 30.92
N GLU A 437 28.23 -20.69 31.10
CA GLU A 437 28.21 -19.47 30.26
C GLU A 437 28.65 -19.74 28.81
N ASP A 438 29.52 -20.71 28.58
CA ASP A 438 30.08 -21.05 27.26
C ASP A 438 29.27 -22.09 26.50
N ARG A 439 28.41 -22.85 27.16
CA ARG A 439 27.69 -24.00 26.57
C ARG A 439 26.82 -23.64 25.38
N GLY A 440 26.23 -22.43 25.33
CA GLY A 440 25.43 -21.95 24.19
C GLY A 440 26.30 -21.61 22.98
N ARG A 441 27.59 -21.31 23.20
CA ARG A 441 28.49 -20.78 22.20
C ARG A 441 29.43 -21.78 21.58
N ILE A 442 29.59 -22.98 22.17
CA ILE A 442 30.56 -23.98 21.66
C ILE A 442 30.26 -24.50 20.26
N PHE A 443 29.06 -24.28 19.75
CA PHE A 443 28.65 -24.59 18.39
C PHE A 443 28.88 -23.41 17.40
N GLU A 444 29.33 -22.22 17.91
CA GLU A 444 29.74 -21.11 17.08
C GLU A 444 31.06 -21.43 16.35
N ARG A 445 31.24 -20.90 15.15
CA ARG A 445 32.47 -21.13 14.34
C ARG A 445 33.66 -20.48 15.02
N PHE A 446 34.81 -21.20 15.14
CA PHE A 446 36.05 -20.75 15.78
C PHE A 446 35.94 -20.45 17.29
N TYR A 447 34.79 -20.77 17.92
CA TYR A 447 34.64 -20.57 19.34
C TYR A 447 35.46 -21.57 20.15
N ARG A 448 36.11 -21.09 21.18
CA ARG A 448 36.97 -21.91 22.09
C ARG A 448 36.90 -21.31 23.48
N VAL A 449 36.60 -22.12 24.50
CA VAL A 449 36.49 -21.73 25.91
C VAL A 449 37.82 -21.16 26.45
N ASP A 450 38.94 -21.78 26.08
CA ASP A 450 40.30 -21.32 26.45
C ASP A 450 41.19 -21.27 25.23
N LYS A 451 41.48 -20.06 24.74
CA LYS A 451 42.33 -19.80 23.55
C LYS A 451 43.79 -20.20 23.76
N ALA A 452 44.34 -20.18 25.00
CA ALA A 452 45.73 -20.45 25.28
C ALA A 452 45.99 -21.98 25.33
N ARG A 453 45.23 -22.69 26.12
CA ARG A 453 45.39 -24.14 26.33
C ARG A 453 45.03 -24.99 25.10
N SER A 454 44.05 -24.54 24.34
CA SER A 454 43.65 -25.26 23.13
C SER A 454 44.51 -25.01 21.91
N ARG A 455 45.50 -24.08 21.95
CA ARG A 455 46.54 -23.98 20.90
C ARG A 455 47.53 -25.14 20.99
N GLU A 456 47.93 -25.55 22.17
CA GLU A 456 48.81 -26.70 22.39
C GLU A 456 48.19 -28.01 21.95
N SER A 457 46.84 -28.11 22.06
CA SER A 457 46.10 -29.32 21.66
C SER A 457 45.55 -29.31 20.25
N GLY A 458 45.88 -28.31 19.40
CA GLY A 458 45.64 -28.32 17.96
C GLY A 458 44.18 -28.16 17.47
N GLY A 459 43.26 -27.68 18.30
CA GLY A 459 41.84 -27.54 17.90
C GLY A 459 41.57 -26.31 17.03
N THR A 460 40.79 -26.45 15.99
CA THR A 460 40.39 -25.38 15.05
C THR A 460 39.19 -24.55 15.52
N GLY A 461 38.38 -25.11 16.42
CA GLY A 461 37.08 -24.54 16.82
C GLY A 461 36.01 -24.67 15.74
N LEU A 462 36.25 -25.49 14.68
CA LEU A 462 35.30 -25.71 13.60
C LEU A 462 34.58 -27.06 13.74
N GLY A 463 35.14 -28.05 14.44
CA GLY A 463 34.60 -29.40 14.48
C GLY A 463 33.17 -29.48 15.03
N LEU A 464 32.87 -28.78 16.16
CA LEU A 464 31.51 -28.79 16.74
C LEU A 464 30.51 -27.96 15.91
N SER A 465 30.92 -26.86 15.29
CA SER A 465 30.06 -26.09 14.39
C SER A 465 29.72 -26.89 13.11
N ILE A 466 30.68 -27.63 12.55
CA ILE A 466 30.43 -28.56 11.45
C ILE A 466 29.48 -29.70 11.89
N ALA A 467 29.71 -30.26 13.10
CA ALA A 467 28.83 -31.28 13.66
C ALA A 467 27.37 -30.80 13.79
N LYS A 468 27.18 -29.58 14.29
CA LYS A 468 25.88 -28.93 14.41
C LYS A 468 25.21 -28.76 13.05
N GLU A 469 25.91 -28.22 12.07
CA GLU A 469 25.39 -28.00 10.71
C GLU A 469 24.98 -29.33 10.03
N ILE A 470 25.79 -30.38 10.18
CA ILE A 470 25.46 -31.71 9.63
C ILE A 470 24.21 -32.29 10.29
N ILE A 471 24.12 -32.19 11.62
CA ILE A 471 22.95 -32.71 12.37
C ILE A 471 21.69 -31.93 12.04
N ASP A 472 21.78 -30.59 11.94
CA ASP A 472 20.64 -29.75 11.59
C ASP A 472 20.10 -30.06 10.17
N ARG A 473 21.01 -30.30 9.22
CA ARG A 473 20.61 -30.74 7.86
C ARG A 473 19.99 -32.14 7.80
N HIS A 474 20.28 -32.98 8.79
CA HIS A 474 19.59 -34.25 8.98
C HIS A 474 18.32 -34.14 9.83
N GLU A 475 17.85 -32.89 10.13
CA GLU A 475 16.71 -32.64 11.02
C GLU A 475 16.86 -33.33 12.39
N GLY A 476 18.11 -33.49 12.83
CA GLY A 476 18.49 -34.07 14.10
C GLY A 476 18.68 -33.03 15.18
N ILE A 477 19.14 -33.47 16.36
CA ILE A 477 19.43 -32.61 17.50
C ILE A 477 20.82 -32.97 18.03
N ILE A 478 21.66 -31.98 18.29
CA ILE A 478 22.90 -32.12 19.08
C ILE A 478 22.77 -31.25 20.32
N GLU A 479 23.01 -31.86 21.49
CA GLU A 479 22.78 -31.20 22.77
C GLU A 479 23.81 -31.61 23.83
N LEU A 480 24.04 -30.72 24.82
CA LEU A 480 24.84 -31.00 26.01
C LEU A 480 23.91 -31.44 27.14
N LEU A 481 24.18 -32.58 27.75
CA LEU A 481 23.39 -33.05 28.86
C LEU A 481 24.03 -32.66 30.19
N ASP A 482 23.21 -32.13 31.13
CA ASP A 482 23.63 -31.90 32.48
C ASP A 482 23.66 -33.22 33.23
N ARG A 483 24.85 -33.66 33.63
CA ARG A 483 25.06 -34.82 34.50
C ARG A 483 25.85 -34.40 35.76
N PRO A 484 25.56 -35.01 36.91
CA PRO A 484 26.36 -34.79 38.07
C PRO A 484 27.76 -35.37 37.92
N GLY A 485 28.79 -34.61 38.25
CA GLY A 485 30.19 -35.03 38.15
C GLY A 485 31.04 -34.14 37.23
N PRO A 486 32.35 -34.40 37.16
CA PRO A 486 33.25 -33.73 36.21
C PRO A 486 32.96 -34.19 34.76
N GLY A 487 33.40 -33.43 33.79
CA GLY A 487 33.35 -33.79 32.37
C GLY A 487 32.15 -33.24 31.62
N LEU A 488 31.96 -33.79 30.44
CA LEU A 488 30.93 -33.38 29.48
C LEU A 488 30.14 -34.57 28.98
N THR A 489 28.88 -34.41 28.66
CA THR A 489 28.09 -35.39 27.93
C THR A 489 27.45 -34.72 26.72
N VAL A 490 27.78 -35.19 25.55
CA VAL A 490 27.20 -34.74 24.27
C VAL A 490 26.29 -35.83 23.72
N ARG A 491 25.07 -35.48 23.33
CA ARG A 491 24.12 -36.39 22.67
C ARG A 491 23.80 -35.88 21.28
N ILE A 492 23.80 -36.77 20.32
CA ILE A 492 23.19 -36.58 19.01
C ILE A 492 21.94 -37.43 18.88
N THR A 493 20.91 -36.92 18.26
CA THR A 493 19.63 -37.59 17.99
C THR A 493 19.26 -37.42 16.53
N LEU A 494 18.94 -38.50 15.84
CA LEU A 494 18.60 -38.52 14.42
C LEU A 494 17.26 -39.22 14.19
N LEU A 495 16.52 -38.85 13.17
CA LEU A 495 15.32 -39.51 12.71
C LEU A 495 15.68 -40.80 11.97
N MET A 496 14.91 -41.89 12.16
CA MET A 496 15.15 -43.14 11.44
C MET A 496 14.82 -43.03 9.96
N GLU A 497 13.77 -42.29 9.62
CA GLU A 497 13.29 -42.11 8.24
C GLU A 497 14.10 -41.08 7.44
N GLY A 498 15.06 -40.39 8.09
CA GLY A 498 15.84 -39.32 7.49
C GLY A 498 15.09 -37.98 7.44
N PRO A 499 15.73 -36.93 6.88
CA PRO A 499 15.15 -35.61 6.77
C PRO A 499 13.98 -35.57 5.78
N ARG A 500 12.89 -34.85 6.13
CA ARG A 500 11.65 -34.76 5.33
C ARG A 500 11.76 -33.87 4.11
N HIS A 501 12.68 -32.94 4.11
CA HIS A 501 12.86 -31.93 3.03
C HIS A 501 13.82 -32.34 1.90
N ALA A 502 14.26 -33.60 1.86
CA ALA A 502 15.16 -34.14 0.82
C ALA A 502 14.44 -34.74 -0.39
N THR A 503 13.13 -34.59 -0.50
CA THR A 503 12.29 -35.22 -1.53
C THR A 503 11.53 -34.20 -2.41
N GLU A 504 12.09 -32.99 -2.68
CA GLU A 504 11.59 -32.12 -3.75
C GLU A 504 12.70 -31.77 -4.74
#